data_fe7572a59d99cedfb8d76881124c1240
#
_entry.id   fe7572a59d99cedfb8d76881124c1240
#
_cell.length_a   1.000
_cell.length_b   1.000
_cell.length_c   1.000
_cell.angle_alpha   90.00
_cell.angle_beta   90.00
_cell.angle_gamma   90.00
#
_symmetry.space_group_name_H-M   'P 1'
#
loop_
_entity.id
_entity.type
_entity.pdbx_description
1 polymer ?
#
loop_
_entity_poly.entity_id
_entity_poly.type
_entity_poly.pdbx_seq_one_letter_code
_entity_poly.pdbx_strand_id
1 'polypeptide(L)'
;GNFIGDFVKKLEHNGSESEIKTGNMTGLLVGSYIHFEEIGHSVDYYADGAKFLVTYVNKKDGKFKIEGNVTPDLNKKVRWCLAKDDVTPKDIFRMTNGSADDRAVIAKYCIQDCNLVHYLFNKSDILTGFIEMAKICSVPINFLVMRGQGIKLTSFVSKKCRDKRTLMPVIEKGGLDEGYEGAIVLDPKCDLYLDNPVACNDYASLYPSSMISENLSHDSKVWTKEYDLDGVLIEDWGEKDENGNYIYDNLPGYEYVNCTYDTYRYVRKTPTSAAEKVKAGHKICRFVQPNESGEGEAIMPSILKELLKARKDTRKLIPNEKDEFMKNVLDQRQLGYKVTANSLYGQCGAKTSTFYEKDIAACTTATGRLLLT
;
A
#
# COMPACT_ATOMS: atom_id res chain seq x y z
N GLY A 1 -10.71 -14.97 1.80
CA GLY A 1 -9.92 -15.81 0.90
C GLY A 1 -10.82 -16.44 -0.13
N ASN A 2 -10.38 -16.49 -1.39
CA ASN A 2 -11.16 -17.12 -2.46
C ASN A 2 -11.32 -18.60 -2.12
N PHE A 3 -12.56 -19.00 -2.06
CA PHE A 3 -12.97 -20.36 -1.80
C PHE A 3 -12.62 -21.25 -3.01
N ILE A 4 -11.77 -22.25 -2.80
CA ILE A 4 -11.42 -23.22 -3.85
C ILE A 4 -12.20 -24.51 -3.59
N GLY A 5 -13.13 -24.81 -4.47
CA GLY A 5 -13.98 -26.00 -4.41
C GLY A 5 -15.08 -25.97 -5.46
N ASP A 6 -15.79 -27.08 -5.62
CA ASP A 6 -16.91 -27.20 -6.55
C ASP A 6 -17.83 -28.36 -6.15
N PHE A 7 -19.01 -28.40 -6.76
CA PHE A 7 -19.99 -29.48 -6.49
C PHE A 7 -19.56 -30.82 -7.08
N VAL A 8 -19.78 -31.86 -6.30
CA VAL A 8 -19.60 -33.26 -6.73
C VAL A 8 -20.73 -33.62 -7.68
N LYS A 9 -20.41 -33.96 -8.93
CA LYS A 9 -21.38 -34.41 -9.95
C LYS A 9 -21.55 -35.92 -9.95
N LYS A 10 -20.46 -36.65 -9.64
CA LYS A 10 -20.48 -38.13 -9.54
C LYS A 10 -19.38 -38.55 -8.58
N LEU A 11 -19.64 -39.58 -7.81
CA LEU A 11 -18.71 -40.22 -6.90
C LEU A 11 -18.75 -41.73 -7.17
N GLU A 12 -17.58 -42.32 -7.41
CA GLU A 12 -17.43 -43.76 -7.67
C GLU A 12 -16.28 -44.29 -6.80
N HIS A 13 -16.46 -45.51 -6.31
CA HIS A 13 -15.43 -46.20 -5.53
C HIS A 13 -14.67 -47.19 -6.38
N ASN A 14 -13.34 -47.21 -6.26
CA ASN A 14 -12.49 -48.14 -6.99
C ASN A 14 -11.38 -48.65 -6.04
N GLY A 15 -11.62 -49.78 -5.42
CA GLY A 15 -10.71 -50.36 -4.44
C GLY A 15 -10.62 -49.54 -3.17
N SER A 16 -9.44 -49.01 -2.88
CA SER A 16 -9.15 -48.14 -1.72
C SER A 16 -9.24 -46.65 -2.02
N GLU A 17 -9.68 -46.27 -3.24
CA GLU A 17 -9.73 -44.88 -3.69
C GLU A 17 -11.20 -44.52 -4.06
N SER A 18 -11.52 -43.23 -3.97
CA SER A 18 -12.76 -42.66 -4.50
C SER A 18 -12.45 -41.73 -5.66
N GLU A 19 -13.15 -41.93 -6.81
CA GLU A 19 -13.08 -41.06 -7.98
C GLU A 19 -14.24 -40.06 -7.94
N ILE A 20 -13.92 -38.77 -8.03
CA ILE A 20 -14.85 -37.67 -7.99
C ILE A 20 -14.88 -36.96 -9.35
N LYS A 21 -16.08 -36.75 -9.91
CA LYS A 21 -16.33 -35.93 -11.07
C LYS A 21 -16.89 -34.56 -10.64
N THR A 22 -16.32 -33.49 -11.15
CA THR A 22 -16.66 -32.09 -10.80
C THR A 22 -16.59 -31.18 -12.04
N GLY A 23 -17.10 -29.97 -11.96
CA GLY A 23 -17.09 -28.99 -13.05
C GLY A 23 -15.85 -28.11 -13.06
N ASN A 24 -15.31 -27.78 -11.89
CA ASN A 24 -14.16 -26.90 -11.75
C ASN A 24 -13.13 -27.50 -10.79
N MET A 25 -11.88 -27.56 -11.23
CA MET A 25 -10.73 -28.03 -10.44
C MET A 25 -9.60 -27.01 -10.41
N THR A 26 -9.93 -25.72 -10.53
CA THR A 26 -8.92 -24.65 -10.44
C THR A 26 -8.25 -24.70 -9.07
N GLY A 27 -6.92 -24.74 -9.05
CA GLY A 27 -6.14 -24.81 -7.81
C GLY A 27 -5.95 -26.20 -7.20
N LEU A 28 -6.67 -27.24 -7.70
CA LEU A 28 -6.49 -28.62 -7.23
C LEU A 28 -5.25 -29.24 -7.87
N LEU A 29 -4.39 -29.83 -7.04
CA LEU A 29 -3.18 -30.54 -7.44
C LEU A 29 -3.10 -31.91 -6.76
N VAL A 30 -2.35 -32.83 -7.34
CA VAL A 30 -1.97 -34.08 -6.66
C VAL A 30 -1.16 -33.72 -5.41
N GLY A 31 -1.48 -34.36 -4.29
CA GLY A 31 -0.92 -34.04 -2.99
C GLY A 31 -1.68 -32.98 -2.20
N SER A 32 -2.70 -32.34 -2.79
CA SER A 32 -3.62 -31.47 -2.04
C SER A 32 -4.52 -32.29 -1.11
N TYR A 33 -4.96 -31.68 -0.01
CA TYR A 33 -6.02 -32.23 0.83
C TYR A 33 -7.34 -31.55 0.55
N ILE A 34 -8.42 -32.32 0.56
CA ILE A 34 -9.78 -31.83 0.44
C ILE A 34 -10.65 -32.33 1.60
N HIS A 35 -11.73 -31.63 1.88
CA HIS A 35 -12.84 -32.10 2.70
C HIS A 35 -14.15 -31.96 1.92
N PHE A 36 -15.21 -32.59 2.42
CA PHE A 36 -16.53 -32.48 1.81
C PHE A 36 -17.48 -31.72 2.73
N GLU A 37 -18.31 -30.88 2.12
CA GLU A 37 -19.42 -30.21 2.74
C GLU A 37 -20.73 -30.74 2.20
N GLU A 38 -21.68 -31.05 3.08
CA GLU A 38 -23.02 -31.46 2.78
C GLU A 38 -23.98 -30.31 2.99
N ILE A 39 -24.53 -29.79 1.90
CA ILE A 39 -25.32 -28.57 1.90
C ILE A 39 -26.80 -28.91 1.80
N GLY A 40 -27.53 -28.69 2.90
CA GLY A 40 -28.98 -28.78 3.01
C GLY A 40 -29.56 -27.45 3.46
N HIS A 41 -30.33 -27.43 4.55
CA HIS A 41 -30.75 -26.23 5.25
C HIS A 41 -29.60 -25.57 6.01
N SER A 42 -28.61 -26.37 6.42
CA SER A 42 -27.30 -25.96 6.98
C SER A 42 -26.17 -26.50 6.11
N VAL A 43 -24.96 -26.06 6.38
CA VAL A 43 -23.75 -26.62 5.80
C VAL A 43 -23.08 -27.47 6.87
N ASP A 44 -23.07 -28.79 6.65
CA ASP A 44 -22.48 -29.77 7.55
C ASP A 44 -21.17 -30.29 6.94
N TYR A 45 -20.21 -30.67 7.76
CA TYR A 45 -18.95 -31.24 7.30
C TYR A 45 -19.03 -32.77 7.35
N TYR A 46 -18.84 -33.42 6.19
CA TYR A 46 -18.73 -34.86 6.13
C TYR A 46 -17.61 -35.40 7.02
N ALA A 47 -17.90 -36.44 7.83
CA ALA A 47 -16.94 -37.06 8.74
C ALA A 47 -16.19 -36.04 9.64
N ASP A 48 -16.95 -35.06 10.21
CA ASP A 48 -16.41 -33.99 11.08
C ASP A 48 -15.27 -33.18 10.46
N GLY A 49 -15.29 -33.03 9.13
CA GLY A 49 -14.27 -32.27 8.40
C GLY A 49 -12.98 -33.07 8.13
N ALA A 50 -13.08 -34.38 8.09
CA ALA A 50 -11.96 -35.26 7.70
C ALA A 50 -11.36 -34.82 6.37
N LYS A 51 -10.04 -34.87 6.28
CA LYS A 51 -9.27 -34.46 5.10
C LYS A 51 -8.82 -35.68 4.32
N PHE A 52 -8.96 -35.60 2.99
CA PHE A 52 -8.65 -36.69 2.07
C PHE A 52 -7.56 -36.26 1.12
N LEU A 53 -6.51 -37.07 0.96
CA LEU A 53 -5.39 -36.81 0.08
C LEU A 53 -5.76 -37.03 -1.39
N VAL A 54 -5.50 -36.08 -2.23
CA VAL A 54 -5.69 -36.18 -3.69
C VAL A 54 -4.53 -36.93 -4.32
N THR A 55 -4.81 -38.09 -4.86
CA THR A 55 -3.82 -39.00 -5.48
C THR A 55 -3.68 -38.84 -6.98
N TYR A 56 -4.73 -38.36 -7.64
CA TYR A 56 -4.76 -38.18 -9.09
C TYR A 56 -5.66 -37.01 -9.51
N VAL A 57 -5.25 -36.26 -10.56
CA VAL A 57 -6.03 -35.13 -11.11
C VAL A 57 -6.01 -35.19 -12.63
N ASN A 58 -7.18 -35.26 -13.26
CA ASN A 58 -7.36 -35.17 -14.70
C ASN A 58 -8.32 -34.01 -15.03
N LYS A 59 -7.74 -32.88 -15.38
CA LYS A 59 -8.49 -31.65 -15.69
C LYS A 59 -9.31 -31.73 -16.98
N LYS A 60 -8.89 -32.57 -17.96
CA LYS A 60 -9.60 -32.72 -19.24
C LYS A 60 -10.95 -33.41 -19.05
N ASP A 61 -10.99 -34.44 -18.24
CA ASP A 61 -12.21 -35.25 -18.00
C ASP A 61 -13.03 -34.73 -16.80
N GLY A 62 -12.53 -33.71 -16.09
CA GLY A 62 -13.17 -33.17 -14.88
C GLY A 62 -13.20 -34.19 -13.73
N LYS A 63 -12.13 -35.01 -13.59
CA LYS A 63 -12.08 -36.10 -12.61
C LYS A 63 -10.79 -35.99 -11.76
N PHE A 64 -10.93 -36.35 -10.49
CA PHE A 64 -9.79 -36.54 -9.60
C PHE A 64 -10.06 -37.72 -8.64
N LYS A 65 -8.99 -38.27 -8.06
CA LYS A 65 -9.08 -39.36 -7.10
C LYS A 65 -8.53 -38.94 -5.75
N ILE A 66 -9.08 -39.52 -4.71
CA ILE A 66 -8.65 -39.35 -3.34
C ILE A 66 -8.40 -40.72 -2.71
N GLU A 67 -7.52 -40.74 -1.73
CA GLU A 67 -7.28 -41.89 -0.87
C GLU A 67 -8.48 -42.12 0.06
N GLY A 68 -8.92 -43.36 0.16
CA GLY A 68 -10.05 -43.78 0.99
C GLY A 68 -11.38 -43.79 0.29
N ASN A 69 -12.32 -44.54 0.87
CA ASN A 69 -13.71 -44.61 0.42
C ASN A 69 -14.57 -43.64 1.21
N VAL A 70 -15.16 -42.67 0.52
CA VAL A 70 -16.00 -41.62 1.11
C VAL A 70 -17.45 -41.82 0.69
N THR A 71 -18.38 -41.71 1.62
CA THR A 71 -19.81 -41.88 1.40
C THR A 71 -20.63 -40.69 1.93
N PRO A 72 -20.39 -39.49 1.41
CA PRO A 72 -21.19 -38.33 1.80
C PRO A 72 -22.64 -38.53 1.38
N ASP A 73 -23.59 -37.87 2.07
CA ASP A 73 -25.01 -37.95 1.79
C ASP A 73 -25.36 -37.27 0.44
N LEU A 74 -25.47 -38.07 -0.61
CA LEU A 74 -25.79 -37.59 -1.96
C LEU A 74 -27.26 -37.12 -2.12
N ASN A 75 -28.13 -37.26 -1.12
CA ASN A 75 -29.43 -36.59 -1.09
C ASN A 75 -29.31 -35.09 -0.83
N LYS A 76 -28.19 -34.66 -0.26
CA LYS A 76 -27.79 -33.26 -0.12
C LYS A 76 -26.91 -32.84 -1.30
N LYS A 77 -26.75 -31.53 -1.49
CA LYS A 77 -25.72 -31.01 -2.42
C LYS A 77 -24.35 -31.17 -1.79
N VAL A 78 -23.53 -32.05 -2.33
CA VAL A 78 -22.18 -32.30 -1.84
C VAL A 78 -21.20 -31.40 -2.60
N ARG A 79 -20.36 -30.72 -1.86
CA ARG A 79 -19.26 -29.87 -2.39
C ARG A 79 -17.94 -30.36 -1.84
N TRP A 80 -16.93 -30.50 -2.70
CA TRP A 80 -15.56 -30.67 -2.24
C TRP A 80 -14.90 -29.30 -2.09
N CYS A 81 -14.05 -29.15 -1.09
CA CYS A 81 -13.34 -27.92 -0.78
C CYS A 81 -11.89 -28.23 -0.53
N LEU A 82 -10.99 -27.39 -1.03
CA LEU A 82 -9.58 -27.52 -0.70
C LEU A 82 -9.40 -27.32 0.81
N ALA A 83 -8.91 -28.37 1.47
CA ALA A 83 -8.59 -28.32 2.88
C ALA A 83 -7.20 -27.76 3.08
N LYS A 84 -7.03 -26.93 4.10
CA LYS A 84 -5.70 -26.59 4.56
C LYS A 84 -5.08 -27.79 5.26
N ASP A 85 -3.80 -28.01 4.99
CA ASP A 85 -3.01 -28.99 5.73
C ASP A 85 -2.53 -28.38 7.07
N ASP A 86 -3.49 -27.89 7.86
CA ASP A 86 -3.20 -27.22 9.13
C ASP A 86 -3.17 -28.23 10.27
N VAL A 87 -2.12 -28.16 11.08
CA VAL A 87 -2.07 -28.81 12.38
C VAL A 87 -2.60 -27.81 13.41
N THR A 88 -3.77 -28.07 13.97
CA THR A 88 -4.37 -27.17 14.96
C THR A 88 -3.64 -27.22 16.31
N PRO A 89 -3.76 -26.18 17.16
CA PRO A 89 -3.19 -26.22 18.51
C PRO A 89 -3.62 -27.48 19.31
N LYS A 90 -4.86 -27.93 19.16
CA LYS A 90 -5.36 -29.15 19.79
C LYS A 90 -4.65 -30.40 19.27
N ASP A 91 -4.40 -30.46 17.96
CA ASP A 91 -3.64 -31.55 17.35
C ASP A 91 -2.18 -31.56 17.85
N ILE A 92 -1.55 -30.39 17.93
CA ILE A 92 -0.18 -30.28 18.48
C ILE A 92 -0.11 -30.84 19.90
N PHE A 93 -1.04 -30.45 20.79
CA PHE A 93 -1.07 -30.96 22.16
C PHE A 93 -1.30 -32.49 22.22
N ARG A 94 -2.24 -32.99 21.39
CA ARG A 94 -2.50 -34.44 21.31
C ARG A 94 -1.28 -35.20 20.79
N MET A 95 -0.72 -34.77 19.65
CA MET A 95 0.40 -35.45 18.98
C MET A 95 1.71 -35.33 19.73
N THR A 96 1.94 -34.27 20.50
CA THR A 96 3.15 -34.11 21.32
C THR A 96 3.29 -35.25 22.34
N ASN A 97 2.16 -35.68 22.92
CA ASN A 97 2.07 -36.77 23.88
C ASN A 97 1.77 -38.13 23.23
N GLY A 98 1.69 -38.17 21.90
CA GLY A 98 1.39 -39.36 21.13
C GLY A 98 2.61 -40.20 20.76
N SER A 99 2.54 -40.91 19.64
CA SER A 99 3.59 -41.78 19.11
C SER A 99 4.78 -41.00 18.54
N ALA A 100 5.83 -41.71 18.15
CA ALA A 100 6.95 -41.12 17.40
C ALA A 100 6.49 -40.56 16.03
N ASP A 101 5.54 -41.23 15.39
CA ASP A 101 4.96 -40.80 14.09
C ASP A 101 4.14 -39.51 14.25
N ASP A 102 3.36 -39.38 15.34
CA ASP A 102 2.63 -38.14 15.63
C ASP A 102 3.61 -36.96 15.78
N ARG A 103 4.70 -37.14 16.51
CA ARG A 103 5.73 -36.10 16.65
C ARG A 103 6.43 -35.79 15.32
N ALA A 104 6.62 -36.81 14.48
CA ALA A 104 7.17 -36.59 13.10
C ALA A 104 6.25 -35.75 12.24
N VAL A 105 4.92 -35.87 12.37
CA VAL A 105 3.94 -35.01 11.68
C VAL A 105 4.13 -33.55 12.09
N ILE A 106 4.24 -33.28 13.41
CA ILE A 106 4.48 -31.91 13.92
C ILE A 106 5.80 -31.35 13.38
N ALA A 107 6.87 -32.16 13.40
CA ALA A 107 8.19 -31.73 12.90
C ALA A 107 8.15 -31.41 11.41
N LYS A 108 7.50 -32.25 10.60
CA LYS A 108 7.30 -32.01 9.16
C LYS A 108 6.52 -30.74 8.89
N TYR A 109 5.45 -30.50 9.64
CA TYR A 109 4.66 -29.27 9.54
C TYR A 109 5.50 -28.03 9.85
N CYS A 110 6.25 -28.05 10.94
CA CYS A 110 7.13 -26.94 11.32
C CYS A 110 8.22 -26.66 10.27
N ILE A 111 8.85 -27.72 9.73
CA ILE A 111 9.84 -27.59 8.64
C ILE A 111 9.18 -26.96 7.40
N GLN A 112 7.97 -27.39 7.06
CA GLN A 112 7.25 -26.85 5.91
C GLN A 112 6.92 -25.37 6.09
N ASP A 113 6.50 -24.93 7.27
CA ASP A 113 6.26 -23.52 7.57
C ASP A 113 7.53 -22.67 7.40
N CYS A 114 8.68 -23.18 7.88
CA CYS A 114 9.97 -22.51 7.67
C CYS A 114 10.32 -22.42 6.17
N ASN A 115 10.12 -23.49 5.40
CA ASN A 115 10.36 -23.50 3.96
C ASN A 115 9.47 -22.53 3.22
N LEU A 116 8.19 -22.40 3.60
CA LEU A 116 7.25 -21.45 3.02
C LEU A 116 7.72 -20.00 3.18
N VAL A 117 8.32 -19.64 4.30
CA VAL A 117 8.92 -18.32 4.51
C VAL A 117 10.02 -18.05 3.46
N HIS A 118 10.91 -19.02 3.23
CA HIS A 118 11.96 -18.90 2.21
C HIS A 118 11.39 -18.81 0.80
N TYR A 119 10.37 -19.60 0.46
CA TYR A 119 9.72 -19.52 -0.84
C TYR A 119 9.05 -18.16 -1.07
N LEU A 120 8.35 -17.63 -0.07
CA LEU A 120 7.74 -16.31 -0.13
C LEU A 120 8.78 -15.21 -0.28
N PHE A 121 9.87 -15.28 0.50
CA PHE A 121 10.97 -14.34 0.44
C PHE A 121 11.59 -14.28 -0.97
N ASN A 122 11.89 -15.45 -1.54
CA ASN A 122 12.45 -15.54 -2.90
C ASN A 122 11.43 -15.13 -3.97
N LYS A 123 10.17 -15.57 -3.86
CA LYS A 123 9.11 -15.25 -4.83
C LYS A 123 8.80 -13.76 -4.90
N SER A 124 8.94 -13.06 -3.79
CA SER A 124 8.68 -11.62 -3.68
C SER A 124 9.91 -10.76 -3.94
N ASP A 125 11.07 -11.35 -4.24
CA ASP A 125 12.35 -10.67 -4.49
C ASP A 125 12.71 -9.61 -3.42
N ILE A 126 12.41 -9.91 -2.16
CA ILE A 126 12.52 -8.98 -1.04
C ILE A 126 13.94 -8.44 -0.91
N LEU A 127 14.95 -9.31 -1.04
CA LEU A 127 16.35 -8.92 -0.88
C LEU A 127 16.79 -7.92 -1.95
N THR A 128 16.47 -8.17 -3.21
CA THR A 128 16.78 -7.27 -4.33
C THR A 128 16.11 -5.92 -4.13
N GLY A 129 14.83 -5.93 -3.76
CA GLY A 129 14.07 -4.72 -3.45
C GLY A 129 14.69 -3.91 -2.31
N PHE A 130 15.12 -4.56 -1.23
CA PHE A 130 15.77 -3.89 -0.10
C PHE A 130 17.14 -3.33 -0.48
N ILE A 131 17.95 -4.05 -1.25
CA ILE A 131 19.25 -3.56 -1.73
C ILE A 131 19.06 -2.29 -2.57
N GLU A 132 18.16 -2.30 -3.54
CA GLU A 132 17.91 -1.13 -4.39
C GLU A 132 17.34 0.05 -3.58
N MET A 133 16.41 -0.20 -2.65
CA MET A 133 15.88 0.84 -1.76
C MET A 133 16.96 1.41 -0.85
N ALA A 134 17.82 0.56 -0.27
CA ALA A 134 18.94 0.98 0.57
C ALA A 134 19.91 1.88 -0.19
N LYS A 135 20.21 1.56 -1.46
CA LYS A 135 21.03 2.40 -2.35
C LYS A 135 20.39 3.76 -2.63
N ILE A 136 19.10 3.77 -2.99
CA ILE A 136 18.36 5.01 -3.27
C ILE A 136 18.36 5.92 -2.04
N CYS A 137 17.98 5.39 -0.89
CA CYS A 137 17.80 6.16 0.34
C CYS A 137 19.09 6.36 1.15
N SER A 138 20.20 5.71 0.76
CA SER A 138 21.51 5.77 1.46
C SER A 138 21.38 5.36 2.95
N VAL A 139 20.73 4.22 3.21
CA VAL A 139 20.57 3.64 4.55
C VAL A 139 21.08 2.21 4.59
N PRO A 140 21.50 1.69 5.75
CA PRO A 140 21.76 0.28 5.94
C PRO A 140 20.50 -0.55 5.68
N ILE A 141 20.64 -1.76 5.11
CA ILE A 141 19.48 -2.64 4.79
C ILE A 141 18.62 -2.94 6.02
N ASN A 142 19.24 -3.14 7.19
CA ASN A 142 18.50 -3.43 8.41
C ASN A 142 17.56 -2.28 8.84
N PHE A 143 17.83 -1.02 8.45
CA PHE A 143 16.94 0.10 8.74
C PHE A 143 15.60 -0.02 8.02
N LEU A 144 15.59 -0.61 6.81
CA LEU A 144 14.37 -0.82 6.03
C LEU A 144 13.41 -1.79 6.73
N VAL A 145 13.96 -2.74 7.49
CA VAL A 145 13.19 -3.74 8.24
C VAL A 145 12.82 -3.24 9.64
N MET A 146 13.80 -2.66 10.35
CA MET A 146 13.69 -2.41 11.80
C MET A 146 13.22 -1.00 12.15
N ARG A 147 13.35 -0.01 11.24
CA ARG A 147 13.18 1.42 11.56
C ARG A 147 12.05 2.10 10.79
N GLY A 148 11.26 1.35 10.00
CA GLY A 148 10.11 1.87 9.26
C GLY A 148 10.45 2.82 8.12
N GLN A 149 9.43 3.53 7.61
CA GLN A 149 9.56 4.34 6.40
C GLN A 149 10.24 5.71 6.63
N GLY A 150 10.05 6.31 7.81
CA GLY A 150 10.52 7.69 8.08
C GLY A 150 12.03 7.85 7.97
N ILE A 151 12.79 6.92 8.56
CA ILE A 151 14.25 7.03 8.59
C ILE A 151 14.90 7.00 7.20
N LYS A 152 14.37 6.22 6.26
CA LYS A 152 14.91 6.16 4.90
C LYS A 152 14.69 7.46 4.15
N LEU A 153 13.53 8.09 4.33
CA LEU A 153 13.22 9.37 3.69
C LEU A 153 14.00 10.53 4.34
N THR A 154 14.16 10.52 5.67
CA THR A 154 15.04 11.46 6.36
C THR A 154 16.47 11.37 5.83
N SER A 155 17.04 10.18 5.72
CA SER A 155 18.39 9.98 5.17
C SER A 155 18.49 10.46 3.72
N PHE A 156 17.50 10.11 2.89
CA PHE A 156 17.45 10.50 1.49
C PHE A 156 17.41 12.04 1.34
N VAL A 157 16.48 12.71 2.02
CA VAL A 157 16.35 14.18 1.97
C VAL A 157 17.60 14.86 2.52
N SER A 158 18.14 14.39 3.66
CA SER A 158 19.39 14.93 4.24
C SER A 158 20.56 14.85 3.26
N LYS A 159 20.69 13.71 2.54
CA LYS A 159 21.71 13.56 1.50
C LYS A 159 21.51 14.58 0.38
N LYS A 160 20.27 14.74 -0.11
CA LYS A 160 19.95 15.68 -1.18
C LYS A 160 20.16 17.14 -0.77
N CYS A 161 19.78 17.50 0.46
CA CYS A 161 20.06 18.82 1.02
C CYS A 161 21.58 19.09 1.06
N ARG A 162 22.37 18.13 1.54
CA ARG A 162 23.84 18.25 1.55
C ARG A 162 24.40 18.42 0.13
N ASP A 163 23.95 17.60 -0.83
CA ASP A 163 24.42 17.65 -2.22
C ASP A 163 24.08 19.00 -2.88
N LYS A 164 22.95 19.61 -2.50
CA LYS A 164 22.50 20.93 -2.97
C LYS A 164 22.96 22.09 -2.06
N ARG A 165 23.76 21.83 -1.03
CA ARG A 165 24.23 22.80 -0.05
C ARG A 165 23.14 23.60 0.65
N THR A 166 21.99 22.92 0.90
CA THR A 166 20.84 23.45 1.61
C THR A 166 20.71 22.76 2.97
N LEU A 167 20.20 23.47 3.97
CA LEU A 167 19.96 22.93 5.30
C LEU A 167 18.57 22.32 5.38
N MET A 168 18.43 21.27 6.19
CA MET A 168 17.10 20.78 6.58
C MET A 168 16.50 21.71 7.64
N PRO A 169 15.18 21.95 7.63
CA PRO A 169 14.54 22.77 8.66
C PRO A 169 14.64 22.10 10.03
N VAL A 170 14.83 22.90 11.07
CA VAL A 170 14.62 22.47 12.44
C VAL A 170 13.16 22.76 12.80
N ILE A 171 12.38 21.71 12.97
CA ILE A 171 10.95 21.83 13.22
C ILE A 171 10.68 21.62 14.70
N GLU A 172 10.06 22.60 15.34
CA GLU A 172 9.49 22.44 16.66
C GLU A 172 8.30 21.50 16.56
N LYS A 173 8.32 20.43 17.36
CA LYS A 173 7.18 19.52 17.45
C LYS A 173 6.04 20.23 18.17
N GLY A 174 5.15 20.79 17.38
CA GLY A 174 3.99 21.53 17.88
C GLY A 174 2.95 20.65 18.60
N GLY A 175 2.03 21.31 19.30
CA GLY A 175 0.98 20.72 20.10
C GLY A 175 -0.08 19.92 19.34
N LEU A 176 -1.30 19.89 19.87
CA LEU A 176 -2.44 19.20 19.27
C LEU A 176 -2.79 19.84 17.92
N ASP A 177 -2.40 19.19 16.84
CA ASP A 177 -2.77 19.55 15.47
C ASP A 177 -3.99 18.74 15.05
N GLU A 178 -5.02 19.41 14.55
CA GLU A 178 -6.30 18.79 14.16
C GLU A 178 -6.25 18.03 12.82
N GLY A 179 -5.08 17.94 12.21
CA GLY A 179 -4.89 17.27 10.92
C GLY A 179 -5.28 18.18 9.73
N TYR A 180 -5.37 17.59 8.56
CA TYR A 180 -5.78 18.23 7.30
C TYR A 180 -6.63 17.27 6.46
N GLU A 181 -7.29 17.79 5.43
CA GLU A 181 -8.11 16.98 4.56
C GLU A 181 -7.26 16.19 3.56
N GLY A 182 -7.49 14.87 3.50
CA GLY A 182 -6.78 13.96 2.62
C GLY A 182 -7.30 13.97 1.18
N ALA A 183 -7.07 12.85 0.48
CA ALA A 183 -7.54 12.64 -0.89
C ALA A 183 -9.06 12.68 -0.98
N ILE A 184 -9.58 13.13 -2.12
CA ILE A 184 -10.97 12.89 -2.50
C ILE A 184 -11.14 11.41 -2.86
N VAL A 185 -12.17 10.77 -2.31
CA VAL A 185 -12.60 9.43 -2.70
C VAL A 185 -14.03 9.57 -3.21
N LEU A 186 -14.20 9.37 -4.51
CA LEU A 186 -15.51 9.46 -5.16
C LEU A 186 -16.33 8.20 -4.82
N ASP A 187 -17.62 8.41 -4.52
CA ASP A 187 -18.53 7.29 -4.34
C ASP A 187 -18.69 6.53 -5.67
N PRO A 188 -18.53 5.19 -5.66
CA PRO A 188 -18.68 4.40 -6.87
C PRO A 188 -20.13 4.41 -7.35
N LYS A 189 -20.33 4.64 -8.65
CA LYS A 189 -21.61 4.35 -9.30
C LYS A 189 -21.67 2.86 -9.55
N CYS A 190 -22.21 2.11 -8.60
CA CYS A 190 -22.26 0.65 -8.65
C CYS A 190 -23.24 0.18 -9.73
N ASP A 191 -22.72 -0.25 -10.87
CA ASP A 191 -23.51 -0.81 -11.98
C ASP A 191 -22.64 -1.74 -12.84
N LEU A 192 -23.29 -2.44 -13.78
CA LEU A 192 -22.63 -3.29 -14.77
C LEU A 192 -22.62 -2.58 -16.12
N TYR A 193 -21.46 -2.08 -16.52
CA TYR A 193 -21.29 -1.30 -17.74
C TYR A 193 -20.91 -2.20 -18.92
N LEU A 194 -21.90 -2.70 -19.67
CA LEU A 194 -21.71 -3.64 -20.79
C LEU A 194 -21.88 -2.96 -22.17
N ASP A 195 -22.65 -1.88 -22.25
CA ASP A 195 -23.09 -1.32 -23.53
C ASP A 195 -22.08 -0.35 -24.13
N ASN A 196 -21.32 0.35 -23.29
CA ASN A 196 -20.34 1.34 -23.73
C ASN A 196 -18.97 1.12 -23.10
N PRO A 197 -17.86 1.37 -23.82
CA PRO A 197 -16.53 1.38 -23.25
C PRO A 197 -16.41 2.44 -22.14
N VAL A 198 -15.81 2.07 -21.00
CA VAL A 198 -15.53 3.00 -19.92
C VAL A 198 -14.05 3.37 -19.97
N ALA A 199 -13.76 4.67 -20.20
CA ALA A 199 -12.39 5.18 -20.12
C ALA A 199 -12.01 5.45 -18.65
N CYS A 200 -10.87 4.93 -18.24
CA CYS A 200 -10.28 5.19 -16.93
C CYS A 200 -9.02 6.04 -17.11
N ASN A 201 -9.07 7.31 -16.74
CA ASN A 201 -7.92 8.20 -16.77
C ASN A 201 -7.29 8.27 -15.38
N ASP A 202 -5.96 8.16 -15.31
CA ASP A 202 -5.19 8.24 -14.08
C ASP A 202 -4.08 9.29 -14.18
N TYR A 203 -3.93 10.12 -13.17
CA TYR A 203 -2.84 11.08 -13.09
C TYR A 203 -1.51 10.38 -12.77
N ALA A 204 -0.52 10.58 -13.59
CA ALA A 204 0.81 10.03 -13.35
C ALA A 204 1.46 10.67 -12.11
N SER A 205 1.49 9.94 -10.99
CA SER A 205 2.08 10.39 -9.72
C SER A 205 1.46 11.70 -9.21
N LEU A 206 0.14 11.72 -9.00
CA LEU A 206 -0.65 12.93 -8.68
C LEU A 206 0.01 13.84 -7.64
N TYR A 207 0.32 13.36 -6.44
CA TYR A 207 0.91 14.19 -5.39
C TYR A 207 2.33 14.69 -5.67
N PRO A 208 3.28 13.85 -6.14
CA PRO A 208 4.55 14.37 -6.63
C PRO A 208 4.39 15.44 -7.72
N SER A 209 3.47 15.25 -8.66
CA SER A 209 3.21 16.23 -9.71
C SER A 209 2.61 17.52 -9.18
N SER A 210 1.67 17.46 -8.22
CA SER A 210 1.11 18.64 -7.56
C SER A 210 2.17 19.43 -6.78
N MET A 211 3.09 18.73 -6.08
CA MET A 211 4.21 19.40 -5.40
C MET A 211 5.16 20.08 -6.38
N ILE A 212 5.36 19.49 -7.56
CA ILE A 212 6.22 20.05 -8.60
C ILE A 212 5.56 21.27 -9.28
N SER A 213 4.27 21.17 -9.60
CA SER A 213 3.55 22.25 -10.32
C SER A 213 3.43 23.51 -9.50
N GLU A 214 3.16 23.39 -8.21
CA GLU A 214 2.97 24.52 -7.30
C GLU A 214 4.24 24.86 -6.49
N ASN A 215 5.37 24.22 -6.82
CA ASN A 215 6.66 24.40 -6.13
C ASN A 215 6.58 24.24 -4.60
N LEU A 216 5.79 23.25 -4.13
CA LEU A 216 5.50 23.08 -2.69
C LEU A 216 6.69 22.53 -1.91
N SER A 217 7.28 23.37 -1.07
CA SER A 217 8.43 23.03 -0.23
C SER A 217 8.59 24.01 0.93
N HIS A 218 9.41 23.66 1.92
CA HIS A 218 9.71 24.49 3.07
C HIS A 218 10.41 25.79 2.66
N ASP A 219 11.28 25.73 1.67
CA ASP A 219 12.12 26.82 1.16
C ASP A 219 11.44 27.69 0.10
N SER A 220 10.25 27.32 -0.36
CA SER A 220 9.41 28.13 -1.28
C SER A 220 8.22 28.78 -0.58
N LYS A 221 7.89 28.37 0.65
CA LYS A 221 6.76 28.93 1.41
C LYS A 221 7.10 30.33 1.92
N VAL A 222 6.36 31.32 1.46
CA VAL A 222 6.56 32.74 1.81
C VAL A 222 5.78 33.14 3.05
N TRP A 223 4.48 32.82 3.06
CA TRP A 223 3.61 33.06 4.20
C TRP A 223 2.41 32.12 4.21
N THR A 224 1.76 32.01 5.39
CA THR A 224 0.47 31.35 5.59
C THR A 224 -0.47 32.31 6.32
N LYS A 225 -1.72 32.40 5.87
CA LYS A 225 -2.79 33.18 6.50
C LYS A 225 -3.97 32.28 6.78
N GLU A 226 -4.50 32.33 8.00
CA GLU A 226 -5.68 31.60 8.44
C GLU A 226 -6.87 32.53 8.60
N TYR A 227 -8.01 32.11 8.07
CA TYR A 227 -9.28 32.84 8.09
C TYR A 227 -10.36 31.99 8.74
N ASP A 228 -11.28 32.63 9.45
CA ASP A 228 -12.49 31.99 9.96
C ASP A 228 -13.53 31.76 8.85
N LEU A 229 -14.74 31.33 9.26
CA LEU A 229 -15.85 31.10 8.34
C LEU A 229 -16.42 32.41 7.74
N ASP A 230 -16.26 33.53 8.44
CA ASP A 230 -16.70 34.86 8.01
C ASP A 230 -15.65 35.59 7.16
N GLY A 231 -14.50 34.96 6.93
CA GLY A 231 -13.39 35.51 6.16
C GLY A 231 -12.53 36.52 6.94
N VAL A 232 -12.63 36.54 8.26
CA VAL A 232 -11.79 37.38 9.11
C VAL A 232 -10.45 36.69 9.34
N LEU A 233 -9.35 37.42 9.19
CA LEU A 233 -8.01 36.93 9.44
C LEU A 233 -7.83 36.62 10.93
N ILE A 234 -7.55 35.35 11.26
CA ILE A 234 -7.31 34.88 12.62
C ILE A 234 -5.83 34.99 12.96
N GLU A 235 -4.98 34.50 12.07
CA GLU A 235 -3.53 34.38 12.31
C GLU A 235 -2.77 34.40 10.99
N ASP A 236 -1.53 34.90 11.03
CA ASP A 236 -0.63 34.87 9.89
C ASP A 236 0.82 34.52 10.33
N TRP A 237 1.53 33.83 9.44
CA TRP A 237 2.93 33.42 9.62
C TRP A 237 3.74 33.79 8.39
N GLY A 238 4.96 34.22 8.57
CA GLY A 238 5.92 34.59 7.55
C GLY A 238 6.91 35.63 8.08
N GLU A 239 8.09 35.70 7.49
CA GLU A 239 9.08 36.72 7.86
C GLU A 239 8.65 38.10 7.37
N LYS A 240 8.65 39.08 8.28
CA LYS A 240 8.22 40.46 8.03
C LYS A 240 9.36 41.44 8.32
N ASP A 241 9.39 42.51 7.53
CA ASP A 241 10.28 43.67 7.78
C ASP A 241 9.75 44.54 8.94
N GLU A 242 10.47 45.58 9.28
CA GLU A 242 10.10 46.54 10.31
C GLU A 242 8.77 47.26 10.03
N ASN A 243 8.35 47.30 8.77
CA ASN A 243 7.09 47.93 8.31
C ASN A 243 5.92 46.93 8.27
N GLY A 244 6.13 45.65 8.62
CA GLY A 244 5.14 44.62 8.61
C GLY A 244 4.90 43.96 7.24
N ASN A 245 5.71 44.22 6.23
CA ASN A 245 5.63 43.58 4.92
C ASN A 245 6.39 42.27 4.93
N TYR A 246 5.88 41.27 4.21
CA TYR A 246 6.61 39.99 4.03
C TYR A 246 7.85 40.18 3.19
N ILE A 247 9.02 39.84 3.73
CA ILE A 247 10.34 40.11 3.13
C ILE A 247 10.50 39.40 1.78
N TYR A 248 9.94 38.21 1.65
CA TYR A 248 10.10 37.35 0.46
C TYR A 248 8.86 37.39 -0.47
N ASP A 249 7.90 38.30 -0.26
CA ASP A 249 6.75 38.43 -1.12
C ASP A 249 6.95 39.49 -2.19
N ASN A 250 6.42 39.24 -3.37
CA ASN A 250 6.44 40.15 -4.52
C ASN A 250 7.84 40.63 -4.94
N LEU A 251 8.86 39.77 -4.78
CA LEU A 251 10.21 40.10 -5.24
C LEU A 251 10.23 40.22 -6.79
N PRO A 252 10.99 41.18 -7.33
CA PRO A 252 11.11 41.40 -8.77
C PRO A 252 11.65 40.14 -9.48
N GLY A 253 11.00 39.72 -10.56
CA GLY A 253 11.43 38.59 -11.37
C GLY A 253 10.94 37.23 -10.89
N TYR A 254 10.09 37.18 -9.86
CA TYR A 254 9.47 35.95 -9.37
C TYR A 254 7.95 36.01 -9.47
N GLU A 255 7.36 34.86 -9.79
CA GLU A 255 5.91 34.63 -9.71
C GLU A 255 5.56 33.88 -8.43
N TYR A 256 4.29 33.93 -8.04
CA TYR A 256 3.80 33.35 -6.81
C TYR A 256 2.46 32.64 -7.02
N VAL A 257 2.26 31.52 -6.33
CA VAL A 257 0.99 30.78 -6.34
C VAL A 257 0.42 30.75 -4.92
N ASN A 258 -0.89 30.89 -4.81
CA ASN A 258 -1.64 30.74 -3.57
C ASN A 258 -2.38 29.41 -3.57
N CYS A 259 -2.05 28.56 -2.63
CA CYS A 259 -2.78 27.32 -2.38
C CYS A 259 -3.73 27.50 -1.19
N THR A 260 -5.00 27.20 -1.39
CA THR A 260 -6.02 27.32 -0.36
C THR A 260 -6.52 25.94 0.07
N TYR A 261 -6.68 25.72 1.35
CA TYR A 261 -7.29 24.52 1.89
C TYR A 261 -8.16 24.80 3.10
N ASP A 262 -9.21 23.99 3.30
CA ASP A 262 -10.14 24.13 4.40
C ASP A 262 -9.54 23.64 5.72
N THR A 263 -9.81 24.36 6.81
CA THR A 263 -9.47 23.96 8.17
C THR A 263 -10.68 23.39 8.88
N TYR A 264 -10.44 22.41 9.75
CA TYR A 264 -11.48 21.69 10.48
C TYR A 264 -11.13 21.59 11.94
N ARG A 265 -12.16 21.51 12.78
CA ARG A 265 -12.05 21.18 14.21
C ARG A 265 -12.94 20.00 14.54
N TYR A 266 -12.55 19.24 15.55
CA TYR A 266 -13.33 18.12 16.06
C TYR A 266 -14.14 18.56 17.27
N VAL A 267 -15.45 18.57 17.13
CA VAL A 267 -16.39 19.00 18.19
C VAL A 267 -17.12 17.78 18.73
N ARG A 268 -17.17 17.63 20.04
CA ARG A 268 -17.99 16.61 20.72
C ARG A 268 -19.25 17.26 21.28
N LYS A 269 -20.41 16.69 20.97
CA LYS A 269 -21.69 17.14 21.52
C LYS A 269 -21.82 16.84 23.03
N THR A 270 -21.20 15.70 23.44
CA THR A 270 -21.09 15.31 24.84
C THR A 270 -19.71 14.72 25.10
N PRO A 271 -19.22 14.66 26.37
CA PRO A 271 -17.91 14.10 26.68
C PRO A 271 -17.69 12.67 26.15
N THR A 272 -18.77 11.90 26.00
CA THR A 272 -18.76 10.50 25.55
C THR A 272 -19.15 10.30 24.09
N SER A 273 -19.63 11.36 23.40
CA SER A 273 -19.99 11.25 21.97
C SER A 273 -18.75 11.16 21.09
N ALA A 274 -18.89 10.52 19.91
CA ALA A 274 -17.89 10.62 18.85
C ALA A 274 -17.68 12.09 18.47
N ALA A 275 -16.43 12.46 18.18
CA ALA A 275 -16.13 13.80 17.69
C ALA A 275 -16.60 13.95 16.24
N GLU A 276 -17.35 15.02 15.94
CA GLU A 276 -17.75 15.38 14.59
C GLU A 276 -16.72 16.36 13.99
N LYS A 277 -16.34 16.13 12.75
CA LYS A 277 -15.46 17.01 11.98
C LYS A 277 -16.29 18.18 11.44
N VAL A 278 -16.01 19.39 11.89
CA VAL A 278 -16.73 20.62 11.50
C VAL A 278 -15.74 21.57 10.83
N LYS A 279 -16.12 22.18 9.71
CA LYS A 279 -15.32 23.21 9.05
C LYS A 279 -15.14 24.40 10.01
N ALA A 280 -13.90 24.87 10.16
CA ALA A 280 -13.54 25.98 11.05
C ALA A 280 -13.21 27.25 10.27
N GLY A 281 -12.76 27.11 9.02
CA GLY A 281 -12.34 28.21 8.17
C GLY A 281 -11.51 27.70 7.00
N HIS A 282 -10.53 28.48 6.59
CA HIS A 282 -9.58 28.09 5.55
C HIS A 282 -8.21 28.73 5.79
N LYS A 283 -7.17 28.10 5.20
CA LYS A 283 -5.81 28.67 5.14
C LYS A 283 -5.41 28.94 3.70
N ILE A 284 -4.67 30.00 3.50
CA ILE A 284 -4.02 30.36 2.25
C ILE A 284 -2.51 30.34 2.48
N CYS A 285 -1.80 29.52 1.72
CA CYS A 285 -0.35 29.41 1.73
C CYS A 285 0.20 29.96 0.40
N ARG A 286 1.20 30.85 0.47
CA ARG A 286 1.83 31.45 -0.69
C ARG A 286 3.20 30.85 -0.93
N PHE A 287 3.44 30.41 -2.16
CA PHE A 287 4.70 29.79 -2.58
C PHE A 287 5.30 30.55 -3.76
N VAL A 288 6.61 30.79 -3.71
CA VAL A 288 7.36 31.33 -4.84
C VAL A 288 7.46 30.27 -5.94
N GLN A 289 7.37 30.71 -7.19
CA GLN A 289 7.52 29.84 -8.36
C GLN A 289 8.91 29.99 -8.99
N PRO A 290 9.47 28.92 -9.59
CA PRO A 290 10.73 29.04 -10.33
C PRO A 290 10.54 29.93 -11.55
N ASN A 291 11.54 30.79 -11.81
CA ASN A 291 11.56 31.60 -13.04
C ASN A 291 11.99 30.74 -14.25
N GLU A 292 12.04 31.34 -15.44
CA GLU A 292 12.41 30.65 -16.68
C GLU A 292 13.84 30.07 -16.65
N SER A 293 14.75 30.64 -15.87
CA SER A 293 16.09 30.11 -15.66
C SER A 293 16.18 28.96 -14.66
N GLY A 294 15.07 28.65 -13.99
CA GLY A 294 14.98 27.64 -12.94
C GLY A 294 15.42 28.12 -11.55
N GLU A 295 15.71 29.41 -11.42
CA GLU A 295 16.00 30.02 -10.11
C GLU A 295 14.70 30.09 -9.30
N GLY A 296 14.77 29.80 -8.00
CA GLY A 296 13.59 29.66 -7.14
C GLY A 296 12.99 28.24 -7.11
N GLU A 297 13.55 27.27 -7.86
CA GLU A 297 13.14 25.87 -7.73
C GLU A 297 13.49 25.34 -6.35
N ALA A 298 12.45 24.95 -5.60
CA ALA A 298 12.58 24.49 -4.24
C ALA A 298 13.11 23.06 -4.14
N ILE A 299 13.63 22.69 -2.95
CA ILE A 299 14.32 21.42 -2.73
C ILE A 299 13.43 20.20 -2.95
N MET A 300 12.18 20.19 -2.46
CA MET A 300 11.29 19.03 -2.59
C MET A 300 10.85 18.79 -4.03
N PRO A 301 10.34 19.77 -4.80
CA PRO A 301 10.10 19.66 -6.24
C PRO A 301 11.31 19.18 -7.03
N SER A 302 12.47 19.74 -6.77
CA SER A 302 13.73 19.35 -7.43
C SER A 302 14.05 17.87 -7.19
N ILE A 303 13.97 17.40 -5.94
CA ILE A 303 14.16 15.98 -5.58
C ILE A 303 13.12 15.09 -6.28
N LEU A 304 11.86 15.50 -6.32
CA LEU A 304 10.79 14.74 -6.97
C LEU A 304 11.01 14.63 -8.48
N LYS A 305 11.40 15.72 -9.16
CA LYS A 305 11.76 15.71 -10.60
C LYS A 305 12.91 14.72 -10.87
N GLU A 306 13.94 14.72 -10.03
CA GLU A 306 15.08 13.80 -10.15
C GLU A 306 14.62 12.33 -10.02
N LEU A 307 13.76 12.02 -9.01
CA LEU A 307 13.24 10.67 -8.79
C LEU A 307 12.36 10.18 -9.95
N LEU A 308 11.46 11.03 -10.44
CA LEU A 308 10.57 10.70 -11.56
C LEU A 308 11.38 10.49 -12.87
N LYS A 309 12.40 11.32 -13.09
CA LYS A 309 13.34 11.16 -14.22
C LYS A 309 14.12 9.85 -14.11
N ALA A 310 14.74 9.58 -12.95
CA ALA A 310 15.49 8.36 -12.73
C ALA A 310 14.62 7.11 -12.92
N ARG A 311 13.36 7.14 -12.47
CA ARG A 311 12.39 6.09 -12.72
C ARG A 311 12.11 5.91 -14.21
N LYS A 312 11.82 7.00 -14.94
CA LYS A 312 11.54 6.97 -16.38
C LYS A 312 12.72 6.38 -17.16
N ASP A 313 13.93 6.81 -16.82
CA ASP A 313 15.15 6.34 -17.50
C ASP A 313 15.44 4.87 -17.18
N THR A 314 15.27 4.44 -15.93
CA THR A 314 15.39 3.02 -15.55
C THR A 314 14.37 2.15 -16.29
N ARG A 315 13.12 2.57 -16.41
CA ARG A 315 12.09 1.83 -17.15
C ARG A 315 12.40 1.65 -18.63
N LYS A 316 13.11 2.59 -19.27
CA LYS A 316 13.54 2.46 -20.67
C LYS A 316 14.61 1.37 -20.87
N LEU A 317 15.37 1.04 -19.82
CA LEU A 317 16.42 0.01 -19.90
C LEU A 317 15.83 -1.40 -19.85
N ILE A 318 14.72 -1.60 -19.12
CA ILE A 318 14.11 -2.93 -18.88
C ILE A 318 13.82 -3.71 -20.17
N PRO A 319 13.17 -3.14 -21.21
CA PRO A 319 12.88 -3.88 -22.44
C PRO A 319 14.13 -4.32 -23.23
N ASN A 320 15.25 -3.62 -23.05
CA ASN A 320 16.50 -3.88 -23.77
C ASN A 320 17.43 -4.81 -23.02
N GLU A 321 17.16 -5.09 -21.74
CA GLU A 321 17.96 -5.99 -20.92
C GLU A 321 17.66 -7.45 -21.31
N LYS A 322 18.69 -8.27 -21.45
CA LYS A 322 18.58 -9.69 -21.84
C LYS A 322 18.67 -10.62 -20.64
N ASP A 323 19.35 -10.21 -19.59
CA ASP A 323 19.50 -10.99 -18.37
C ASP A 323 18.25 -10.80 -17.48
N GLU A 324 17.54 -11.89 -17.24
CA GLU A 324 16.31 -11.88 -16.42
C GLU A 324 16.56 -11.42 -14.97
N PHE A 325 17.73 -11.73 -14.41
CA PHE A 325 18.10 -11.21 -13.08
C PHE A 325 18.28 -9.69 -13.11
N MET A 326 18.97 -9.16 -14.11
CA MET A 326 19.16 -7.72 -14.28
C MET A 326 17.86 -6.99 -14.61
N LYS A 327 16.96 -7.59 -15.38
CA LYS A 327 15.60 -7.05 -15.57
C LYS A 327 14.88 -6.86 -14.24
N ASN A 328 14.94 -7.89 -13.39
CA ASN A 328 14.35 -7.84 -12.07
C ASN A 328 14.99 -6.75 -11.19
N VAL A 329 16.32 -6.64 -11.17
CA VAL A 329 17.04 -5.57 -10.47
C VAL A 329 16.57 -4.18 -10.94
N LEU A 330 16.43 -3.97 -12.24
CA LEU A 330 15.95 -2.72 -12.82
C LEU A 330 14.49 -2.45 -12.44
N ASP A 331 13.64 -3.47 -12.41
CA ASP A 331 12.24 -3.33 -12.01
C ASP A 331 12.12 -2.98 -10.52
N GLN A 332 12.85 -3.64 -9.63
CA GLN A 332 12.92 -3.28 -8.22
C GLN A 332 13.47 -1.86 -8.00
N ARG A 333 14.45 -1.43 -8.80
CA ARG A 333 14.99 -0.07 -8.76
C ARG A 333 13.95 0.97 -9.15
N GLN A 334 13.23 0.77 -10.29
CA GLN A 334 12.19 1.72 -10.69
C GLN A 334 11.03 1.76 -9.69
N LEU A 335 10.70 0.63 -9.06
CA LEU A 335 9.72 0.57 -7.98
C LEU A 335 10.21 1.34 -6.75
N GLY A 336 11.48 1.22 -6.40
CA GLY A 336 12.11 1.98 -5.32
C GLY A 336 11.99 3.49 -5.53
N TYR A 337 12.26 3.99 -6.73
CA TYR A 337 12.06 5.42 -7.06
C TYR A 337 10.58 5.84 -6.93
N LYS A 338 9.64 5.02 -7.41
CA LYS A 338 8.21 5.28 -7.28
C LYS A 338 7.78 5.41 -5.82
N VAL A 339 8.17 4.42 -5.00
CA VAL A 339 7.80 4.40 -3.57
C VAL A 339 8.41 5.59 -2.83
N THR A 340 9.68 5.92 -3.09
CA THR A 340 10.36 7.06 -2.47
C THR A 340 9.66 8.38 -2.83
N ALA A 341 9.36 8.62 -4.10
CA ALA A 341 8.68 9.84 -4.55
C ALA A 341 7.28 9.98 -3.93
N ASN A 342 6.48 8.92 -3.96
CA ASN A 342 5.12 8.96 -3.41
C ASN A 342 5.07 9.06 -1.88
N SER A 343 6.14 8.66 -1.19
CA SER A 343 6.22 8.70 0.28
C SER A 343 6.66 10.06 0.82
N LEU A 344 7.29 10.91 0.01
CA LEU A 344 7.78 12.23 0.45
C LEU A 344 6.63 13.12 0.95
N TYR A 345 5.55 13.22 0.20
CA TYR A 345 4.33 13.92 0.62
C TYR A 345 3.84 13.43 2.00
N GLY A 346 3.74 12.10 2.18
CA GLY A 346 3.26 11.53 3.43
C GLY A 346 4.13 11.87 4.63
N GLN A 347 5.43 12.08 4.43
CA GLN A 347 6.34 12.52 5.49
C GLN A 347 6.17 14.00 5.82
N CYS A 348 5.86 14.86 4.86
CA CYS A 348 5.48 16.25 5.17
C CYS A 348 4.23 16.31 6.06
N GLY A 349 3.29 15.38 5.92
CA GLY A 349 2.08 15.29 6.75
C GLY A 349 2.22 14.48 8.03
N ALA A 350 3.34 13.81 8.27
CA ALA A 350 3.55 12.94 9.42
C ALA A 350 4.18 13.70 10.60
N LYS A 351 3.48 13.85 11.70
CA LYS A 351 3.94 14.58 12.91
C LYS A 351 5.28 14.09 13.49
N THR A 352 5.64 12.84 13.24
CA THR A 352 6.91 12.26 13.70
C THR A 352 8.07 12.49 12.75
N SER A 353 7.81 13.07 11.59
CA SER A 353 8.82 13.33 10.57
C SER A 353 9.75 14.46 10.98
N THR A 354 11.02 14.39 10.52
CA THR A 354 12.04 15.43 10.71
C THR A 354 11.83 16.63 9.81
N PHE A 355 10.96 16.52 8.81
CA PHE A 355 10.57 17.61 7.90
C PHE A 355 9.05 17.73 7.79
N TYR A 356 8.36 17.54 8.94
CA TYR A 356 6.94 17.76 9.05
C TYR A 356 6.59 19.22 8.73
N GLU A 357 5.65 19.41 7.80
CA GLU A 357 5.06 20.71 7.49
C GLU A 357 3.64 20.47 6.98
N LYS A 358 2.66 20.71 7.86
CA LYS A 358 1.25 20.45 7.59
C LYS A 358 0.75 21.21 6.36
N ASP A 359 1.15 22.46 6.20
CA ASP A 359 0.68 23.33 5.12
C ASP A 359 1.07 22.74 3.75
N ILE A 360 2.30 22.21 3.62
CA ILE A 360 2.76 21.57 2.38
C ILE A 360 1.90 20.35 2.06
N ALA A 361 1.64 19.51 3.05
CA ALA A 361 0.84 18.32 2.87
C ALA A 361 -0.62 18.66 2.52
N ALA A 362 -1.20 19.64 3.21
CA ALA A 362 -2.56 20.11 2.97
C ALA A 362 -2.71 20.76 1.58
N CYS A 363 -1.75 21.59 1.17
CA CYS A 363 -1.72 22.20 -0.17
C CYS A 363 -1.58 21.13 -1.26
N THR A 364 -0.74 20.11 -1.04
CA THR A 364 -0.60 18.99 -1.99
C THR A 364 -1.92 18.27 -2.22
N THR A 365 -2.66 17.95 -1.16
CA THR A 365 -3.97 17.30 -1.29
C THR A 365 -5.04 18.23 -1.86
N ALA A 366 -5.00 19.51 -1.52
CA ALA A 366 -5.93 20.51 -2.07
C ALA A 366 -5.74 20.67 -3.58
N THR A 367 -4.50 20.82 -4.06
CA THR A 367 -4.17 20.85 -5.49
C THR A 367 -4.60 19.55 -6.18
N GLY A 368 -4.34 18.39 -5.55
CA GLY A 368 -4.77 17.09 -6.06
C GLY A 368 -6.30 16.98 -6.19
N ARG A 369 -7.06 17.50 -5.23
CA ARG A 369 -8.54 17.56 -5.31
C ARG A 369 -9.01 18.47 -6.45
N LEU A 370 -8.41 19.65 -6.58
CA LEU A 370 -8.75 20.59 -7.64
C LEU A 370 -8.53 19.99 -9.03
N LEU A 371 -7.50 19.18 -9.22
CA LEU A 371 -7.21 18.52 -10.50
C LEU A 371 -8.19 17.39 -10.84
N LEU A 372 -8.88 16.81 -9.84
CA LEU A 372 -9.81 15.70 -10.00
C LEU A 372 -11.29 16.15 -10.13
N THR A 373 -11.60 17.39 -9.78
CA THR A 373 -12.94 17.99 -9.88
C THR A 373 -13.04 18.92 -11.07
#